data_f43b0475aec8c700127665623ed12e5b
#
_entry.id   f43b0475aec8c700127665623ed12e5b
#
_cell.length_a   1.000
_cell.length_b   1.000
_cell.length_c   1.000
_cell.angle_alpha   90.00
_cell.angle_beta   90.00
_cell.angle_gamma   90.00
#
_symmetry.space_group_name_H-M   'P 1'
#
loop_
_entity.id
_entity.type
_entity.pdbx_description
1 polymer ?
#
loop_
_entity_poly.entity_id
_entity_poly.type
_entity_poly.pdbx_seq_one_letter_code
_entity_poly.pdbx_strand_id
1 'polypeptide(L)'
;RVSRGLGDVYKRQDKVPADWIRKQTLVNAERYITQELKEYEEKILGAEDKILVLETKLYNELVIALAEFIPAIQINASQIARLDCLLAFANVAKENNYIRPVVEDSEVIDIRQGRHPVIEKQLPVGEKYIANDVFLDSETQQIIIITGPNMAGKSALLRQTALITLLAQMGSFVPCLLYTSPSPRDTR
;
A
#
# COMPACT_ATOMS: atom_id res chain seq x y z
N ARG A 1 -30.41 20.58 28.44
CA ARG A 1 -31.73 21.01 28.95
C ARG A 1 -31.67 21.21 30.46
N VAL A 2 -31.02 22.25 30.92
CA VAL A 2 -31.27 22.75 32.27
C VAL A 2 -31.26 24.27 32.20
N SER A 3 -32.34 24.82 31.72
CA SER A 3 -32.67 26.24 31.96
C SER A 3 -33.65 26.34 33.10
N ARG A 4 -33.26 25.86 34.28
CA ARG A 4 -34.00 26.10 35.52
C ARG A 4 -33.09 26.82 36.49
N GLY A 5 -33.03 28.11 36.39
CA GLY A 5 -32.25 28.94 37.30
C GLY A 5 -32.07 30.38 36.83
N LEU A 6 -32.45 30.66 35.60
CA LEU A 6 -32.49 32.06 35.10
C LEU A 6 -33.92 32.59 35.25
N GLY A 7 -34.23 33.06 36.42
CA GLY A 7 -35.50 33.81 36.65
C GLY A 7 -35.42 35.15 35.96
N ASP A 8 -36.28 35.37 34.96
CA ASP A 8 -36.51 36.70 34.43
C ASP A 8 -37.24 37.51 35.49
N VAL A 9 -36.53 38.36 36.19
CA VAL A 9 -37.13 39.23 37.21
C VAL A 9 -37.52 40.56 36.56
N TYR A 10 -38.74 40.62 36.06
CA TYR A 10 -39.26 41.84 35.48
C TYR A 10 -39.78 42.79 36.59
N LYS A 11 -39.20 44.00 36.67
CA LYS A 11 -39.64 45.12 37.57
C LYS A 11 -39.60 44.82 39.08
N ARG A 12 -38.82 43.90 39.61
CA ARG A 12 -38.66 43.61 41.03
C ARG A 12 -37.20 43.47 41.43
N GLN A 13 -36.38 44.45 41.07
CA GLN A 13 -34.97 44.50 41.46
C GLN A 13 -34.72 44.38 42.95
N ASP A 14 -35.67 44.88 43.77
CA ASP A 14 -35.63 44.85 45.26
C ASP A 14 -35.75 43.45 45.86
N LYS A 15 -36.05 42.44 45.04
CA LYS A 15 -36.18 41.04 45.49
C LYS A 15 -35.06 40.12 45.02
N VAL A 16 -34.04 40.67 44.35
CA VAL A 16 -32.87 39.87 43.90
C VAL A 16 -31.95 39.68 45.10
N PRO A 17 -31.58 38.42 45.43
CA PRO A 17 -30.56 38.16 46.45
C PRO A 17 -29.25 38.89 46.16
N ALA A 18 -28.57 39.37 47.19
CA ALA A 18 -27.35 40.16 47.05
C ALA A 18 -26.16 39.37 46.47
N ASP A 19 -26.24 38.06 46.49
CA ASP A 19 -25.22 37.11 45.97
C ASP A 19 -25.40 36.78 44.48
N TRP A 20 -26.45 37.31 43.85
CA TRP A 20 -26.68 37.09 42.40
C TRP A 20 -25.96 38.15 41.57
N ILE A 21 -25.13 37.68 40.60
CA ILE A 21 -24.37 38.54 39.72
C ILE A 21 -25.16 38.78 38.44
N ARG A 22 -25.35 40.07 38.10
CA ARG A 22 -26.03 40.45 36.86
C ARG A 22 -25.17 40.12 35.63
N LYS A 23 -25.66 39.31 34.69
CA LYS A 23 -24.95 38.88 33.47
C LYS A 23 -25.37 39.68 32.23
N GLN A 24 -26.68 39.96 32.09
CA GLN A 24 -27.20 40.64 30.90
C GLN A 24 -28.51 41.37 31.18
N THR A 25 -28.66 42.57 30.59
CA THR A 25 -29.94 43.30 30.56
C THR A 25 -30.58 43.11 29.19
N LEU A 26 -31.82 42.65 29.20
CA LEU A 26 -32.67 42.55 28.02
C LEU A 26 -33.75 43.64 28.10
N VAL A 27 -34.44 43.93 26.98
CA VAL A 27 -35.45 45.03 26.92
C VAL A 27 -36.56 44.85 27.99
N ASN A 28 -36.92 43.61 28.30
CA ASN A 28 -38.02 43.32 29.23
C ASN A 28 -37.63 42.39 30.40
N ALA A 29 -36.32 42.07 30.57
CA ALA A 29 -35.85 41.14 31.58
C ALA A 29 -34.37 41.38 31.93
N GLU A 30 -33.96 40.94 33.10
CA GLU A 30 -32.54 40.88 33.49
C GLU A 30 -32.15 39.46 33.83
N ARG A 31 -30.95 39.07 33.38
CA ARG A 31 -30.38 37.75 33.66
C ARG A 31 -29.34 37.83 34.75
N TYR A 32 -29.50 37.02 35.76
CA TYR A 32 -28.59 36.89 36.90
C TYR A 32 -27.97 35.48 36.90
N ILE A 33 -26.78 35.38 37.46
CA ILE A 33 -26.04 34.12 37.63
C ILE A 33 -25.57 34.04 39.09
N THR A 34 -25.66 32.87 39.68
CA THR A 34 -25.04 32.60 40.98
C THR A 34 -23.55 32.35 40.82
N GLN A 35 -22.78 32.54 41.90
CA GLN A 35 -21.34 32.26 41.89
C GLN A 35 -21.04 30.78 41.52
N GLU A 36 -21.83 29.87 42.09
CA GLU A 36 -21.73 28.44 41.76
C GLU A 36 -21.96 28.15 40.27
N LEU A 37 -22.96 28.78 39.66
CA LEU A 37 -23.26 28.57 38.25
C LEU A 37 -22.16 29.14 37.37
N LYS A 38 -21.52 30.22 37.75
CA LYS A 38 -20.35 30.79 37.07
C LYS A 38 -19.17 29.83 37.11
N GLU A 39 -18.88 29.19 38.24
CA GLU A 39 -17.84 28.19 38.37
C GLU A 39 -18.10 26.95 37.54
N TYR A 40 -19.34 26.49 37.45
CA TYR A 40 -19.74 25.40 36.56
C TYR A 40 -19.63 25.79 35.10
N GLU A 41 -20.01 26.99 34.70
CA GLU A 41 -19.84 27.50 33.34
C GLU A 41 -18.35 27.51 32.94
N GLU A 42 -17.49 28.03 33.78
CA GLU A 42 -16.03 28.03 33.56
C GLU A 42 -15.43 26.60 33.48
N LYS A 43 -15.90 25.69 34.33
CA LYS A 43 -15.51 24.27 34.27
C LYS A 43 -15.95 23.60 33.00
N ILE A 44 -17.16 23.83 32.53
CA ILE A 44 -17.72 23.24 31.31
C ILE A 44 -17.02 23.81 30.08
N LEU A 45 -16.92 25.14 29.97
CA LEU A 45 -16.24 25.78 28.85
C LEU A 45 -14.76 25.41 28.74
N GLY A 46 -14.09 25.28 29.90
CA GLY A 46 -12.67 24.84 29.90
C GLY A 46 -12.47 23.34 29.82
N ALA A 47 -13.51 22.53 29.85
CA ALA A 47 -13.38 21.08 29.81
C ALA A 47 -12.95 20.57 28.40
N GLU A 48 -13.50 21.13 27.36
CA GLU A 48 -13.16 20.76 25.97
C GLU A 48 -11.69 21.05 25.66
N ASP A 49 -11.19 22.22 26.04
CA ASP A 49 -9.77 22.56 25.87
C ASP A 49 -8.85 21.62 26.66
N LYS A 50 -9.22 21.28 27.90
CA LYS A 50 -8.46 20.33 28.72
C LYS A 50 -8.44 18.92 28.13
N ILE A 51 -9.56 18.47 27.57
CA ILE A 51 -9.67 17.18 26.88
C ILE A 51 -8.71 17.18 25.70
N LEU A 52 -8.75 18.19 24.84
CA LEU A 52 -7.89 18.28 23.66
C LEU A 52 -6.39 18.27 24.03
N VAL A 53 -6.03 19.03 25.06
CA VAL A 53 -4.64 19.05 25.56
C VAL A 53 -4.21 17.67 26.07
N LEU A 54 -5.07 16.98 26.82
CA LEU A 54 -4.79 15.65 27.36
C LEU A 54 -4.70 14.60 26.26
N GLU A 55 -5.62 14.61 25.30
CA GLU A 55 -5.61 13.73 24.14
C GLU A 55 -4.34 13.92 23.32
N THR A 56 -3.96 15.16 23.03
CA THR A 56 -2.73 15.48 22.30
C THR A 56 -1.49 14.96 23.05
N LYS A 57 -1.46 15.12 24.37
CA LYS A 57 -0.37 14.63 25.20
C LYS A 57 -0.27 13.09 25.13
N LEU A 58 -1.37 12.39 25.36
CA LEU A 58 -1.42 10.92 25.33
C LEU A 58 -1.07 10.36 23.94
N TYR A 59 -1.54 11.02 22.87
CA TYR A 59 -1.18 10.65 21.51
C TYR A 59 0.32 10.76 21.26
N ASN A 60 0.94 11.88 21.66
CA ASN A 60 2.37 12.07 21.50
C ASN A 60 3.20 11.08 22.34
N GLU A 61 2.79 10.79 23.56
CA GLU A 61 3.42 9.77 24.40
C GLU A 61 3.34 8.39 23.76
N LEU A 62 2.20 8.02 23.17
CA LEU A 62 2.02 6.77 22.42
C LEU A 62 2.93 6.70 21.19
N VAL A 63 2.99 7.78 20.40
CA VAL A 63 3.87 7.85 19.21
C VAL A 63 5.33 7.66 19.60
N ILE A 64 5.78 8.30 20.68
CA ILE A 64 7.15 8.16 21.19
C ILE A 64 7.41 6.72 21.68
N ALA A 65 6.47 6.13 22.40
CA ALA A 65 6.60 4.75 22.88
C ALA A 65 6.64 3.72 21.73
N LEU A 66 5.95 3.99 20.62
CA LEU A 66 6.00 3.13 19.44
C LEU A 66 7.29 3.25 18.64
N ALA A 67 8.03 4.35 18.79
CA ALA A 67 9.23 4.59 17.99
C ALA A 67 10.33 3.51 18.19
N GLU A 68 10.44 2.93 19.37
CA GLU A 68 11.39 1.84 19.64
C GLU A 68 11.09 0.55 18.88
N PHE A 69 9.84 0.33 18.46
CA PHE A 69 9.42 -0.86 17.72
C PHE A 69 9.54 -0.71 16.20
N ILE A 70 9.78 0.52 15.69
CA ILE A 70 9.85 0.79 14.25
C ILE A 70 10.86 -0.11 13.53
N PRO A 71 12.10 -0.32 14.01
CA PRO A 71 13.06 -1.17 13.33
C PRO A 71 12.57 -2.62 13.19
N ALA A 72 11.96 -3.17 14.24
CA ALA A 72 11.42 -4.53 14.21
C ALA A 72 10.23 -4.65 13.23
N ILE A 73 9.36 -3.64 13.21
CA ILE A 73 8.22 -3.58 12.28
C ILE A 73 8.72 -3.51 10.83
N GLN A 74 9.74 -2.71 10.54
CA GLN A 74 10.32 -2.58 9.20
C GLN A 74 10.95 -3.89 8.72
N ILE A 75 11.68 -4.60 9.59
CA ILE A 75 12.23 -5.92 9.29
C ILE A 75 11.12 -6.90 8.96
N ASN A 76 10.09 -6.98 9.80
CA ASN A 76 8.95 -7.87 9.59
C ASN A 76 8.22 -7.54 8.27
N ALA A 77 7.97 -6.26 7.99
CA ALA A 77 7.34 -5.82 6.77
C ALA A 77 8.16 -6.25 5.53
N SER A 78 9.48 -6.10 5.57
CA SER A 78 10.36 -6.55 4.50
C SER A 78 10.30 -8.07 4.27
N GLN A 79 10.29 -8.86 5.35
CA GLN A 79 10.16 -10.32 5.23
C GLN A 79 8.80 -10.76 4.67
N ILE A 80 7.73 -10.13 5.13
CA ILE A 80 6.38 -10.39 4.62
C ILE A 80 6.28 -10.03 3.14
N ALA A 81 6.79 -8.87 2.72
CA ALA A 81 6.81 -8.45 1.32
C ALA A 81 7.57 -9.44 0.43
N ARG A 82 8.71 -9.96 0.92
CA ARG A 82 9.46 -10.99 0.22
C ARG A 82 8.68 -12.29 0.06
N LEU A 83 8.03 -12.75 1.12
CA LEU A 83 7.20 -13.95 1.09
C LEU A 83 6.00 -13.79 0.15
N ASP A 84 5.37 -12.63 0.13
CA ASP A 84 4.25 -12.33 -0.77
C ASP A 84 4.67 -12.41 -2.25
N CYS A 85 5.82 -11.83 -2.60
CA CYS A 85 6.38 -11.95 -3.95
C CYS A 85 6.66 -13.41 -4.34
N LEU A 86 7.28 -14.20 -3.44
CA LEU A 86 7.57 -15.60 -3.70
C LEU A 86 6.30 -16.43 -3.86
N LEU A 87 5.28 -16.15 -3.06
CA LEU A 87 3.98 -16.81 -3.16
C LEU A 87 3.28 -16.47 -4.48
N ALA A 88 3.34 -15.21 -4.91
CA ALA A 88 2.81 -14.78 -6.20
C ALA A 88 3.50 -15.52 -7.37
N PHE A 89 4.84 -15.64 -7.35
CA PHE A 89 5.58 -16.41 -8.35
C PHE A 89 5.18 -17.88 -8.35
N ALA A 90 5.05 -18.51 -7.18
CA ALA A 90 4.64 -19.91 -7.06
C ALA A 90 3.23 -20.16 -7.61
N ASN A 91 2.28 -19.29 -7.30
CA ASN A 91 0.90 -19.39 -7.79
C ASN A 91 0.86 -19.26 -9.32
N VAL A 92 1.51 -18.23 -9.87
CA VAL A 92 1.59 -18.03 -11.33
C VAL A 92 2.26 -19.22 -12.02
N ALA A 93 3.34 -19.75 -11.46
CA ALA A 93 4.04 -20.91 -12.00
C ALA A 93 3.16 -22.15 -12.03
N LYS A 94 2.43 -22.41 -10.95
CA LYS A 94 1.51 -23.56 -10.84
C LYS A 94 0.33 -23.45 -11.81
N GLU A 95 -0.30 -22.28 -11.89
CA GLU A 95 -1.45 -22.04 -12.76
C GLU A 95 -1.10 -22.13 -14.25
N ASN A 96 0.12 -21.72 -14.64
CA ASN A 96 0.50 -21.62 -16.05
C ASN A 96 1.54 -22.68 -16.48
N ASN A 97 1.83 -23.66 -15.66
CA ASN A 97 2.81 -24.69 -15.92
C ASN A 97 4.18 -24.13 -16.33
N TYR A 98 4.69 -23.17 -15.53
CA TYR A 98 6.03 -22.64 -15.69
C TYR A 98 7.05 -23.55 -15.01
N ILE A 99 8.24 -23.59 -15.54
CA ILE A 99 9.34 -24.42 -15.01
C ILE A 99 10.37 -23.55 -14.27
N ARG A 100 11.17 -24.21 -13.45
CA ARG A 100 12.32 -23.56 -12.79
C ARG A 100 13.42 -23.29 -13.81
N PRO A 101 13.86 -22.02 -13.97
CA PRO A 101 14.99 -21.69 -14.83
C PRO A 101 16.31 -22.18 -14.22
N VAL A 102 17.28 -22.51 -15.07
CA VAL A 102 18.69 -22.69 -14.70
C VAL A 102 19.42 -21.38 -15.00
N VAL A 103 20.01 -20.79 -13.98
CA VAL A 103 20.83 -19.57 -14.09
C VAL A 103 22.22 -19.95 -13.65
N GLU A 104 23.19 -19.81 -14.54
CA GLU A 104 24.57 -20.28 -14.34
C GLU A 104 25.58 -19.24 -14.84
N ASP A 105 26.83 -19.43 -14.47
CA ASP A 105 27.94 -18.58 -14.96
C ASP A 105 28.38 -19.01 -16.36
N SER A 106 27.55 -18.70 -17.36
CA SER A 106 27.79 -19.02 -18.76
C SER A 106 27.45 -17.81 -19.66
N GLU A 107 27.70 -17.90 -20.96
CA GLU A 107 27.29 -16.93 -21.98
C GLU A 107 26.22 -17.53 -22.92
N VAL A 108 25.47 -18.51 -22.44
CA VAL A 108 24.48 -19.25 -23.22
C VAL A 108 23.07 -18.83 -22.84
N ILE A 109 22.23 -18.59 -23.84
CA ILE A 109 20.78 -18.52 -23.70
C ILE A 109 20.19 -19.69 -24.45
N ASP A 110 19.64 -20.67 -23.76
CA ASP A 110 18.92 -21.80 -24.35
C ASP A 110 17.48 -21.85 -23.83
N ILE A 111 16.54 -21.51 -24.69
CA ILE A 111 15.11 -21.56 -24.44
C ILE A 111 14.51 -22.62 -25.34
N ARG A 112 13.95 -23.67 -24.75
CA ARG A 112 13.24 -24.72 -25.48
C ARG A 112 11.74 -24.60 -25.24
N GLN A 113 10.98 -24.64 -26.34
CA GLN A 113 9.54 -24.50 -26.34
C GLN A 113 9.06 -23.28 -25.51
N GLY A 114 9.71 -22.14 -25.71
CA GLY A 114 9.34 -20.89 -25.10
C GLY A 114 7.94 -20.43 -25.51
N ARG A 115 7.17 -19.94 -24.55
CA ARG A 115 5.82 -19.43 -24.77
C ARG A 115 5.74 -17.96 -24.34
N HIS A 116 4.96 -17.16 -25.04
CA HIS A 116 4.82 -15.75 -24.68
C HIS A 116 3.82 -15.59 -23.52
N PRO A 117 4.24 -15.16 -22.31
CA PRO A 117 3.41 -15.22 -21.10
C PRO A 117 2.13 -14.40 -21.20
N VAL A 118 2.12 -13.33 -21.98
CA VAL A 118 0.95 -12.46 -22.16
C VAL A 118 0.06 -12.96 -23.28
N ILE A 119 0.62 -13.26 -24.46
CA ILE A 119 -0.15 -13.68 -25.62
C ILE A 119 -0.84 -15.02 -25.34
N GLU A 120 -0.15 -15.98 -24.73
CA GLU A 120 -0.73 -17.27 -24.35
C GLU A 120 -2.01 -17.13 -23.52
N LYS A 121 -2.06 -16.16 -22.61
CA LYS A 121 -3.25 -15.88 -21.79
C LYS A 121 -4.37 -15.16 -22.53
N GLN A 122 -4.08 -14.53 -23.65
CA GLN A 122 -5.06 -13.78 -24.45
C GLN A 122 -5.66 -14.61 -25.58
N LEU A 123 -5.16 -15.82 -25.80
CA LEU A 123 -5.71 -16.72 -26.83
C LEU A 123 -7.13 -17.17 -26.46
N PRO A 124 -8.02 -17.32 -27.44
CA PRO A 124 -9.32 -17.91 -27.24
C PRO A 124 -9.27 -19.30 -26.61
N VAL A 125 -10.33 -19.67 -25.93
CA VAL A 125 -10.44 -21.00 -25.30
C VAL A 125 -10.33 -22.09 -26.38
N GLY A 126 -9.36 -22.99 -26.20
CA GLY A 126 -9.10 -24.09 -27.15
C GLY A 126 -7.95 -23.84 -28.12
N GLU A 127 -7.49 -22.62 -28.25
CA GLU A 127 -6.29 -22.31 -29.03
C GLU A 127 -5.03 -22.45 -28.14
N LYS A 128 -3.96 -22.99 -28.75
CA LYS A 128 -2.65 -23.16 -28.06
C LYS A 128 -1.62 -22.23 -28.67
N TYR A 129 -0.79 -21.63 -27.82
CA TYR A 129 0.36 -20.87 -28.27
C TYR A 129 1.38 -21.83 -28.93
N ILE A 130 1.85 -21.46 -30.12
CA ILE A 130 2.93 -22.23 -30.81
C ILE A 130 4.25 -21.84 -30.15
N ALA A 131 4.83 -22.78 -29.44
CA ALA A 131 6.08 -22.57 -28.72
C ALA A 131 7.27 -22.45 -29.70
N ASN A 132 8.30 -21.71 -29.29
CA ASN A 132 9.49 -21.44 -30.11
C ASN A 132 10.76 -21.72 -29.34
N ASP A 133 11.78 -22.19 -30.06
CA ASP A 133 13.11 -22.37 -29.53
C ASP A 133 14.00 -21.17 -29.85
N VAL A 134 14.86 -20.80 -28.91
CA VAL A 134 15.87 -19.74 -29.08
C VAL A 134 17.16 -20.21 -28.46
N PHE A 135 18.23 -20.28 -29.25
CA PHE A 135 19.55 -20.59 -28.78
C PHE A 135 20.54 -19.51 -29.21
N LEU A 136 21.30 -18.99 -28.26
CA LEU A 136 22.39 -18.02 -28.48
C LEU A 136 23.56 -18.38 -27.57
N ASP A 137 24.76 -18.35 -28.11
CA ASP A 137 26.01 -18.50 -27.38
C ASP A 137 27.08 -17.53 -27.91
N SER A 138 28.23 -17.46 -27.26
CA SER A 138 29.33 -16.61 -27.66
C SER A 138 30.22 -17.24 -28.75
N GLU A 139 30.05 -18.51 -29.08
CA GLU A 139 30.95 -19.26 -29.96
C GLU A 139 30.29 -19.67 -31.29
N THR A 140 29.13 -20.30 -31.24
CA THR A 140 28.53 -20.97 -32.40
C THR A 140 27.38 -20.17 -33.01
N GLN A 141 26.55 -19.50 -32.21
CA GLN A 141 25.37 -18.78 -32.66
C GLN A 141 25.19 -17.45 -31.92
N GLN A 142 25.95 -16.44 -32.30
CA GLN A 142 25.92 -15.12 -31.67
C GLN A 142 24.74 -14.26 -32.12
N ILE A 143 24.22 -14.49 -33.33
CA ILE A 143 23.20 -13.67 -33.96
C ILE A 143 22.12 -14.56 -34.58
N ILE A 144 20.84 -14.21 -34.33
CA ILE A 144 19.69 -14.79 -35.01
C ILE A 144 19.03 -13.72 -35.87
N ILE A 145 18.87 -14.01 -37.16
CA ILE A 145 18.14 -13.14 -38.09
C ILE A 145 16.72 -13.69 -38.27
N ILE A 146 15.71 -12.94 -37.85
CA ILE A 146 14.32 -13.34 -37.94
C ILE A 146 13.65 -12.61 -39.11
N THR A 147 13.27 -13.35 -40.15
CA THR A 147 12.60 -12.84 -41.33
C THR A 147 11.18 -13.39 -41.45
N GLY A 148 10.36 -12.75 -42.26
CA GLY A 148 9.00 -13.20 -42.54
C GLY A 148 8.03 -12.03 -42.79
N PRO A 149 6.79 -12.30 -43.20
CA PRO A 149 5.77 -11.27 -43.50
C PRO A 149 5.38 -10.50 -42.25
N ASN A 150 4.71 -9.37 -42.43
CA ASN A 150 4.15 -8.64 -41.32
C ASN A 150 3.08 -9.50 -40.62
N MET A 151 2.96 -9.36 -39.31
CA MET A 151 2.05 -10.14 -38.44
C MET A 151 2.42 -11.64 -38.27
N ALA A 152 3.56 -12.10 -38.78
CA ALA A 152 4.03 -13.48 -38.61
C ALA A 152 4.64 -13.80 -37.24
N GLY A 153 4.45 -12.96 -36.23
CA GLY A 153 4.91 -13.23 -34.86
C GLY A 153 6.38 -12.86 -34.58
N LYS A 154 7.12 -12.22 -35.51
CA LYS A 154 8.53 -11.82 -35.30
C LYS A 154 8.73 -11.01 -34.02
N SER A 155 7.92 -9.98 -33.83
CA SER A 155 8.00 -9.13 -32.62
C SER A 155 7.54 -9.87 -31.36
N ALA A 156 6.66 -10.86 -31.49
CA ALA A 156 6.25 -11.71 -30.38
C ALA A 156 7.41 -12.58 -29.89
N LEU A 157 8.18 -13.17 -30.81
CA LEU A 157 9.35 -13.98 -30.46
C LEU A 157 10.42 -13.15 -29.71
N LEU A 158 10.73 -11.95 -30.22
CA LEU A 158 11.70 -11.05 -29.54
C LEU A 158 11.25 -10.68 -28.12
N ARG A 159 9.96 -10.31 -27.97
CA ARG A 159 9.39 -9.99 -26.67
C ARG A 159 9.31 -11.19 -25.75
N GLN A 160 8.96 -12.36 -26.27
CA GLN A 160 8.96 -13.64 -25.55
C GLN A 160 10.34 -13.91 -24.93
N THR A 161 11.39 -13.85 -25.74
CA THR A 161 12.77 -14.08 -25.29
C THR A 161 13.15 -13.10 -24.18
N ALA A 162 12.89 -11.80 -24.38
CA ALA A 162 13.18 -10.78 -23.38
C ALA A 162 12.39 -10.99 -22.06
N LEU A 163 11.09 -11.33 -22.15
CA LEU A 163 10.27 -11.56 -20.97
C LEU A 163 10.66 -12.83 -20.22
N ILE A 164 10.97 -13.91 -20.91
CA ILE A 164 11.44 -15.16 -20.29
C ILE A 164 12.75 -14.90 -19.54
N THR A 165 13.70 -14.20 -20.18
CA THR A 165 14.99 -13.85 -19.56
C THR A 165 14.76 -12.94 -18.33
N LEU A 166 13.91 -11.94 -18.44
CA LEU A 166 13.59 -11.05 -17.32
C LEU A 166 12.97 -11.81 -16.14
N LEU A 167 12.01 -12.69 -16.39
CA LEU A 167 11.38 -13.51 -15.35
C LEU A 167 12.41 -14.41 -14.65
N ALA A 168 13.30 -15.05 -15.41
CA ALA A 168 14.38 -15.88 -14.85
C ALA A 168 15.30 -15.05 -13.93
N GLN A 169 15.74 -13.87 -14.40
CA GLN A 169 16.63 -12.98 -13.66
C GLN A 169 15.99 -12.41 -12.39
N MET A 170 14.65 -12.27 -12.36
CA MET A 170 13.90 -11.87 -11.18
C MET A 170 13.73 -13.00 -10.16
N GLY A 171 14.13 -14.22 -10.48
CA GLY A 171 13.95 -15.40 -9.64
C GLY A 171 12.57 -16.05 -9.75
N SER A 172 11.82 -15.75 -10.82
CA SER A 172 10.53 -16.38 -11.13
C SER A 172 10.72 -17.66 -11.93
N PHE A 173 9.69 -18.50 -11.99
CA PHE A 173 9.56 -19.59 -12.95
C PHE A 173 9.25 -19.03 -14.34
N VAL A 174 9.55 -19.78 -15.40
CA VAL A 174 9.48 -19.32 -16.79
C VAL A 174 8.59 -20.19 -17.68
N PRO A 175 7.90 -19.60 -18.69
CA PRO A 175 6.98 -20.29 -19.59
C PRO A 175 7.72 -21.01 -20.72
N CYS A 176 8.47 -22.07 -20.43
CA CYS A 176 9.17 -22.89 -21.43
C CYS A 176 9.35 -24.33 -20.91
N LEU A 177 9.92 -25.22 -21.71
CA LEU A 177 10.25 -26.58 -21.32
C LEU A 177 11.65 -26.68 -20.71
N LEU A 178 12.59 -25.89 -21.22
CA LEU A 178 13.96 -25.77 -20.71
C LEU A 178 14.37 -24.31 -20.83
N TYR A 179 15.09 -23.82 -19.83
CA TYR A 179 15.73 -22.52 -19.85
C TYR A 179 17.08 -22.56 -19.16
N THR A 180 18.08 -22.07 -19.86
CA THR A 180 19.41 -21.79 -19.31
C THR A 180 19.83 -20.39 -19.72
N SER A 181 20.36 -19.61 -18.80
CA SER A 181 20.89 -18.28 -19.08
C SER A 181 22.07 -17.91 -18.17
N PRO A 182 22.84 -16.89 -18.56
CA PRO A 182 23.85 -16.31 -17.69
C PRO A 182 23.29 -15.82 -16.38
N SER A 183 24.06 -15.92 -15.32
CA SER A 183 23.78 -15.23 -14.07
C SER A 183 23.81 -13.71 -14.29
N PRO A 184 22.99 -12.91 -13.59
CA PRO A 184 23.10 -11.46 -13.62
C PRO A 184 24.52 -11.08 -13.23
N ARG A 185 25.25 -10.44 -14.16
CA ARG A 185 26.56 -9.92 -13.82
C ARG A 185 26.38 -8.72 -12.91
N ASP A 186 27.01 -8.74 -11.73
CA ASP A 186 27.20 -7.55 -10.93
C ASP A 186 27.97 -6.52 -11.78
N THR A 187 27.28 -5.57 -12.37
CA THR A 187 27.92 -4.37 -12.92
C THR A 187 28.40 -3.55 -11.74
N ARG A 188 29.67 -3.76 -11.39
CA ARG A 188 30.39 -2.87 -10.49
C ARG A 188 30.68 -1.54 -11.15
#